data_a7f4eb3c9b121a67d8885a01e7ea1b96
#
_entry.id   a7f4eb3c9b121a67d8885a01e7ea1b96
#
_cell.length_a   1.000
_cell.length_b   1.000
_cell.length_c   1.000
_cell.angle_alpha   90.00
_cell.angle_beta   90.00
_cell.angle_gamma   90.00
#
_symmetry.space_group_name_H-M   'P 1'
#
loop_
_entity.id
_entity.type
_entity.pdbx_description
1 polymer ?
#
loop_
_entity_poly.entity_id
_entity_poly.type
_entity_poly.pdbx_seq_one_letter_code
_entity_poly.pdbx_strand_id
1 'polypeptide(L)'
;MNTYLLFHLYGPMTAWGDTAVGEFRPSHEHPTRSAALGLVAAAMGIRRHEEDRLQALERSCRVAVRLDAPGEVLRDYHTTQVPPEQRKVRHYTRRDELQASKLHTILSQRDYRTDAAATIALSAKDDPPISLQQIADSLTRPRLPIYLGRKSCPLALPLNPRLIDANDLKKAFDQYPTSMETLRKLTESLPRYGSGVPASDHIRYYWEDRESSPGMKPQMTYPRRDQLRNRKRWQFDTRNEHYFAQIRED
;
A
#
# COMPACT_ATOMS: atom_id res chain seq x y z
N MET A 1 -2.43 7.28 26.51
CA MET A 1 -3.16 7.65 25.30
C MET A 1 -2.13 7.80 24.21
N ASN A 2 -2.28 7.12 23.08
CA ASN A 2 -1.32 7.10 21.97
C ASN A 2 -1.88 7.88 20.78
N THR A 3 -1.02 8.59 20.06
CA THR A 3 -1.40 9.27 18.83
C THR A 3 -1.15 8.36 17.64
N TYR A 4 -2.14 8.20 16.77
CA TYR A 4 -2.09 7.44 15.53
C TYR A 4 -2.37 8.37 14.35
N LEU A 5 -1.66 8.19 13.24
CA LEU A 5 -1.97 8.84 11.97
C LEU A 5 -2.72 7.85 11.07
N LEU A 6 -3.96 8.18 10.72
CA LEU A 6 -4.80 7.35 9.85
C LEU A 6 -5.05 8.04 8.51
N PHE A 7 -5.11 7.22 7.44
CA PHE A 7 -5.43 7.71 6.09
C PHE A 7 -6.00 6.60 5.19
N HIS A 8 -6.80 7.00 4.19
CA HIS A 8 -7.45 6.09 3.23
C HIS A 8 -6.54 5.65 2.10
N LEU A 9 -6.75 4.41 1.64
CA LEU A 9 -6.25 3.88 0.36
C LEU A 9 -7.42 3.24 -0.41
N TYR A 10 -7.89 3.93 -1.44
CA TYR A 10 -8.91 3.42 -2.35
C TYR A 10 -8.65 3.87 -3.78
N GLY A 11 -8.89 2.96 -4.70
CA GLY A 11 -8.87 3.21 -6.14
C GLY A 11 -9.52 2.04 -6.89
N PRO A 12 -9.92 2.23 -8.15
CA PRO A 12 -10.58 1.18 -8.94
C PRO A 12 -9.68 -0.04 -9.13
N MET A 13 -8.37 0.13 -9.08
CA MET A 13 -7.40 -0.96 -9.09
C MET A 13 -6.28 -0.69 -8.08
N THR A 14 -5.82 -1.75 -7.41
CA THR A 14 -4.65 -1.73 -6.53
C THR A 14 -3.72 -2.90 -6.85
N ALA A 15 -2.44 -2.80 -6.51
CA ALA A 15 -1.48 -3.89 -6.68
C ALA A 15 -0.45 -3.89 -5.55
N TRP A 16 -0.73 -4.60 -4.49
CA TRP A 16 0.13 -4.74 -3.32
C TRP A 16 1.13 -5.88 -3.56
N GLY A 17 2.25 -5.58 -4.18
CA GLY A 17 3.19 -6.60 -4.64
C GLY A 17 3.56 -7.65 -3.62
N ASP A 18 3.64 -8.91 -4.08
CA ASP A 18 4.18 -10.06 -3.37
C ASP A 18 5.47 -10.54 -4.03
N THR A 19 6.05 -11.63 -3.52
CA THR A 19 7.25 -12.24 -4.11
C THR A 19 6.99 -12.65 -5.55
N ALA A 20 7.68 -12.01 -6.48
CA ALA A 20 7.54 -12.27 -7.90
C ALA A 20 8.50 -13.37 -8.34
N VAL A 21 7.98 -14.42 -8.97
CA VAL A 21 8.76 -15.53 -9.51
C VAL A 21 8.51 -15.63 -11.02
N GLY A 22 9.57 -15.61 -11.82
CA GLY A 22 9.48 -15.69 -13.28
C GLY A 22 8.58 -14.61 -13.88
N GLU A 23 7.55 -15.02 -14.58
CA GLU A 23 6.61 -14.15 -15.28
C GLU A 23 5.44 -13.69 -14.40
N PHE A 24 5.27 -14.27 -13.21
CA PHE A 24 4.14 -14.03 -12.33
C PHE A 24 4.39 -12.87 -11.38
N ARG A 25 3.45 -11.93 -11.33
CA ARG A 25 3.47 -10.72 -10.48
C ARG A 25 2.21 -10.68 -9.63
N PRO A 26 2.17 -11.43 -8.52
CA PRO A 26 1.00 -11.50 -7.65
C PRO A 26 0.74 -10.19 -6.92
N SER A 27 -0.45 -10.08 -6.33
CA SER A 27 -0.86 -9.00 -5.44
C SER A 27 -1.42 -9.58 -4.15
N HIS A 28 -0.96 -9.06 -3.00
CA HIS A 28 -1.61 -9.31 -1.72
C HIS A 28 -3.03 -8.73 -1.69
N GLU A 29 -3.82 -9.16 -0.73
CA GLU A 29 -5.17 -8.60 -0.52
C GLU A 29 -5.15 -7.24 0.19
N HIS A 30 -4.12 -6.95 0.96
CA HIS A 30 -3.95 -5.70 1.71
C HIS A 30 -2.58 -5.05 1.43
N PRO A 31 -2.44 -3.74 1.69
CA PRO A 31 -1.17 -3.04 1.56
C PRO A 31 -0.09 -3.67 2.45
N THR A 32 1.07 -3.96 1.88
CA THR A 32 2.24 -4.37 2.65
C THR A 32 2.87 -3.16 3.38
N ARG A 33 3.67 -3.41 4.42
CA ARG A 33 4.43 -2.36 5.11
C ARG A 33 5.26 -1.53 4.13
N SER A 34 5.99 -2.20 3.24
CA SER A 34 6.81 -1.52 2.24
C SER A 34 6.00 -0.70 1.22
N ALA A 35 4.76 -1.10 0.92
CA ALA A 35 3.87 -0.33 0.05
C ALA A 35 3.36 0.93 0.76
N ALA A 36 2.92 0.81 2.02
CA ALA A 36 2.46 1.94 2.82
C ALA A 36 3.57 2.98 3.03
N LEU A 37 4.77 2.55 3.48
CA LEU A 37 5.90 3.46 3.68
C LEU A 37 6.46 4.01 2.36
N GLY A 38 6.39 3.24 1.26
CA GLY A 38 6.75 3.72 -0.07
C GLY A 38 5.84 4.84 -0.56
N LEU A 39 4.54 4.77 -0.25
CA LEU A 39 3.57 5.84 -0.53
C LEU A 39 3.87 7.09 0.32
N VAL A 40 4.13 6.92 1.62
CA VAL A 40 4.54 8.01 2.51
C VAL A 40 5.84 8.65 2.02
N ALA A 41 6.85 7.85 1.64
CA ALA A 41 8.10 8.35 1.08
C ALA A 41 7.87 9.20 -0.19
N ALA A 42 6.97 8.77 -1.08
CA ALA A 42 6.59 9.55 -2.26
C ALA A 42 5.92 10.88 -1.87
N ALA A 43 5.00 10.87 -0.90
CA ALA A 43 4.37 12.08 -0.38
C ALA A 43 5.41 13.06 0.19
N MET A 44 6.40 12.57 0.92
CA MET A 44 7.50 13.36 1.47
C MET A 44 8.56 13.78 0.43
N GLY A 45 8.45 13.31 -0.82
CA GLY A 45 9.42 13.55 -1.88
C GLY A 45 10.74 12.81 -1.71
N ILE A 46 10.74 11.70 -0.93
CA ILE A 46 11.93 10.87 -0.73
C ILE A 46 12.10 9.95 -1.94
N ARG A 47 13.24 10.04 -2.58
CA ARG A 47 13.55 9.24 -3.77
C ARG A 47 14.21 7.91 -3.39
N ARG A 48 14.12 6.93 -4.30
CA ARG A 48 14.64 5.57 -4.08
C ARG A 48 16.13 5.50 -3.73
N HIS A 49 16.93 6.44 -4.15
CA HIS A 49 18.38 6.47 -3.91
C HIS A 49 18.77 7.19 -2.62
N GLU A 50 17.83 7.84 -1.93
CA GLU A 50 18.05 8.57 -0.67
C GLU A 50 17.91 7.60 0.51
N GLU A 51 18.86 6.66 0.63
CA GLU A 51 18.80 5.54 1.58
C GLU A 51 18.65 6.02 3.04
N ASP A 52 19.40 7.05 3.45
CA ASP A 52 19.37 7.56 4.84
C ASP A 52 17.99 8.09 5.22
N ARG A 53 17.31 8.79 4.29
CA ARG A 53 15.96 9.30 4.50
C ARG A 53 14.92 8.17 4.53
N LEU A 54 15.11 7.15 3.69
CA LEU A 54 14.25 5.96 3.73
C LEU A 54 14.43 5.20 5.05
N GLN A 55 15.65 5.03 5.53
CA GLN A 55 15.94 4.41 6.83
C GLN A 55 15.39 5.26 7.99
N ALA A 56 15.45 6.58 7.92
CA ALA A 56 14.82 7.46 8.90
C ALA A 56 13.31 7.21 8.97
N LEU A 57 12.61 7.14 7.81
CA LEU A 57 11.18 6.82 7.76
C LEU A 57 10.87 5.43 8.33
N GLU A 58 11.67 4.43 7.99
CA GLU A 58 11.55 3.05 8.51
C GLU A 58 11.67 3.00 10.05
N ARG A 59 12.53 3.83 10.63
CA ARG A 59 12.71 3.94 12.09
C ARG A 59 11.65 4.78 12.78
N SER A 60 10.88 5.57 12.03
CA SER A 60 9.94 6.53 12.63
C SER A 60 8.62 5.90 13.05
N CYS A 61 8.11 4.91 12.32
CA CYS A 61 6.75 4.42 12.58
C CYS A 61 6.58 2.91 12.38
N ARG A 62 5.56 2.39 13.04
CA ARG A 62 4.96 1.08 12.80
C ARG A 62 3.77 1.26 11.87
N VAL A 63 3.42 0.21 11.15
CA VAL A 63 2.32 0.21 10.19
C VAL A 63 1.27 -0.81 10.60
N ALA A 64 0.02 -0.37 10.61
CA ALA A 64 -1.13 -1.26 10.70
C ALA A 64 -2.11 -0.97 9.58
N VAL A 65 -2.91 -1.97 9.23
CA VAL A 65 -3.88 -1.91 8.15
C VAL A 65 -5.23 -2.40 8.65
N ARG A 66 -6.29 -1.62 8.40
CA ARG A 66 -7.67 -2.11 8.41
C ARG A 66 -8.09 -2.33 6.96
N LEU A 67 -8.41 -3.56 6.60
CA LEU A 67 -8.92 -3.90 5.28
C LEU A 67 -10.45 -3.76 5.31
N ASP A 68 -10.93 -2.69 4.70
CA ASP A 68 -12.36 -2.34 4.66
C ASP A 68 -13.10 -3.16 3.59
N ALA A 69 -12.43 -3.43 2.46
CA ALA A 69 -12.89 -4.32 1.39
C ALA A 69 -11.68 -4.97 0.69
N PRO A 70 -11.63 -6.32 0.56
CA PRO A 70 -10.51 -7.02 -0.06
C PRO A 70 -10.47 -6.86 -1.59
N GLY A 71 -11.59 -6.46 -2.20
CA GLY A 71 -11.75 -6.39 -3.65
C GLY A 71 -11.67 -7.76 -4.32
N GLU A 72 -11.78 -7.77 -5.65
CA GLU A 72 -11.68 -8.96 -6.47
C GLU A 72 -10.34 -9.03 -7.21
N VAL A 73 -9.88 -10.25 -7.49
CA VAL A 73 -8.64 -10.44 -8.25
C VAL A 73 -8.91 -10.28 -9.74
N LEU A 74 -8.24 -9.29 -10.35
CA LEU A 74 -8.16 -9.12 -11.79
C LEU A 74 -6.78 -9.58 -12.27
N ARG A 75 -6.73 -10.62 -13.08
CA ARG A 75 -5.48 -11.08 -13.70
C ARG A 75 -5.33 -10.54 -15.11
N ASP A 76 -4.31 -9.71 -15.30
CA ASP A 76 -3.89 -9.17 -16.58
C ASP A 76 -2.81 -10.06 -17.20
N TYR A 77 -3.07 -10.53 -18.42
CA TYR A 77 -2.10 -11.26 -19.23
C TYR A 77 -1.41 -10.27 -20.18
N HIS A 78 -0.18 -9.93 -19.85
CA HIS A 78 0.56 -8.88 -20.52
C HIS A 78 1.69 -9.44 -21.38
N THR A 79 1.76 -9.01 -22.63
CA THR A 79 2.84 -9.34 -23.55
C THR A 79 3.72 -8.12 -23.81
N THR A 80 5.02 -8.33 -23.86
CA THR A 80 6.01 -7.29 -24.17
C THR A 80 7.04 -7.82 -25.12
N GLN A 81 7.34 -7.08 -26.18
CA GLN A 81 8.40 -7.41 -27.10
C GLN A 81 9.70 -6.75 -26.67
N VAL A 82 10.81 -7.48 -26.72
CA VAL A 82 12.15 -6.99 -26.41
C VAL A 82 13.15 -7.47 -27.45
N PRO A 83 14.18 -6.69 -27.78
CA PRO A 83 15.28 -7.17 -28.62
C PRO A 83 16.07 -8.28 -27.90
N PRO A 84 16.72 -9.19 -28.64
CA PRO A 84 17.66 -10.13 -28.04
C PRO A 84 18.80 -9.37 -27.36
N GLU A 85 19.28 -9.90 -26.23
CA GLU A 85 20.44 -9.33 -25.56
C GLU A 85 21.67 -9.37 -26.50
N GLN A 86 22.22 -8.20 -26.79
CA GLN A 86 23.39 -8.03 -27.63
C GLN A 86 24.54 -7.38 -26.85
N ARG A 87 25.73 -7.99 -26.88
CA ARG A 87 26.90 -7.46 -26.20
C ARG A 87 27.24 -6.07 -26.77
N LYS A 88 27.37 -5.07 -25.91
CA LYS A 88 27.67 -3.66 -26.23
C LYS A 88 26.56 -2.84 -26.89
N VAL A 89 25.38 -3.38 -27.13
CA VAL A 89 24.22 -2.60 -27.57
C VAL A 89 23.44 -2.13 -26.34
N ARG A 90 23.20 -0.82 -26.25
CA ARG A 90 22.39 -0.23 -25.19
C ARG A 90 21.28 0.62 -25.81
N HIS A 91 20.05 0.22 -25.57
CA HIS A 91 18.87 1.00 -25.94
C HIS A 91 18.54 2.00 -24.81
N TYR A 92 18.32 3.25 -25.16
CA TYR A 92 18.00 4.31 -24.19
C TYR A 92 16.50 4.58 -24.10
N THR A 93 15.74 4.20 -25.13
CA THR A 93 14.32 4.39 -25.20
C THR A 93 13.61 3.10 -25.63
N ARG A 94 12.34 2.98 -25.27
CA ARG A 94 11.48 1.88 -25.73
C ARG A 94 11.35 1.87 -27.26
N ARG A 95 11.35 3.03 -27.88
CA ARG A 95 11.31 3.17 -29.34
C ARG A 95 12.52 2.52 -30.01
N ASP A 96 13.71 2.75 -29.45
CA ASP A 96 14.95 2.16 -30.00
C ASP A 96 14.94 0.64 -29.86
N GLU A 97 14.46 0.11 -28.73
CA GLU A 97 14.32 -1.35 -28.53
C GLU A 97 13.43 -1.98 -29.62
N LEU A 98 12.29 -1.32 -29.94
CA LEU A 98 11.32 -1.85 -30.91
C LEU A 98 11.76 -1.72 -32.37
N GLN A 99 12.83 -0.99 -32.67
CA GLN A 99 13.42 -0.90 -34.02
C GLN A 99 14.35 -2.07 -34.37
N ALA A 100 14.65 -2.96 -33.41
CA ALA A 100 15.45 -4.13 -33.66
C ALA A 100 14.80 -5.05 -34.72
N SER A 101 15.61 -5.62 -35.61
CA SER A 101 15.12 -6.50 -36.69
C SER A 101 14.49 -7.80 -36.18
N LYS A 102 14.82 -8.21 -34.97
CA LYS A 102 14.28 -9.40 -34.31
C LYS A 102 13.83 -9.02 -32.92
N LEU A 103 12.59 -9.37 -32.57
CA LEU A 103 12.00 -9.15 -31.26
C LEU A 103 11.57 -10.49 -30.65
N HIS A 104 11.82 -10.65 -29.35
CA HIS A 104 11.31 -11.76 -28.55
C HIS A 104 10.09 -11.28 -27.75
N THR A 105 9.07 -12.12 -27.64
CA THR A 105 7.89 -11.85 -26.81
C THR A 105 8.13 -12.38 -25.42
N ILE A 106 8.03 -11.51 -24.42
CA ILE A 106 8.01 -11.86 -23.01
C ILE A 106 6.57 -11.82 -22.51
N LEU A 107 6.16 -12.87 -21.84
CA LEU A 107 4.85 -12.98 -21.22
C LEU A 107 4.94 -12.59 -19.74
N SER A 108 3.90 -11.97 -19.20
CA SER A 108 3.86 -11.63 -17.79
C SER A 108 2.40 -11.63 -17.33
N GLN A 109 2.12 -12.36 -16.24
CA GLN A 109 0.83 -12.32 -15.54
C GLN A 109 0.92 -11.35 -14.38
N ARG A 110 -0.02 -10.40 -14.30
CA ARG A 110 -0.05 -9.36 -13.30
C ARG A 110 -1.38 -9.35 -12.60
N ASP A 111 -1.36 -9.64 -11.31
CA ASP A 111 -2.57 -9.56 -10.51
C ASP A 111 -2.77 -8.13 -10.00
N TYR A 112 -4.01 -7.69 -10.07
CA TYR A 112 -4.56 -6.48 -9.47
C TYR A 112 -5.71 -6.87 -8.56
N ARG A 113 -6.11 -5.95 -7.71
CA ARG A 113 -7.37 -6.03 -6.98
C ARG A 113 -8.24 -4.86 -7.39
N THR A 114 -9.46 -5.17 -7.84
CA THR A 114 -10.47 -4.16 -8.16
C THR A 114 -11.28 -3.84 -6.92
N ASP A 115 -11.61 -2.58 -6.75
CA ASP A 115 -12.47 -2.08 -5.66
C ASP A 115 -11.99 -2.44 -4.24
N ALA A 116 -10.68 -2.66 -4.08
CA ALA A 116 -10.08 -2.87 -2.78
C ALA A 116 -9.97 -1.54 -2.01
N ALA A 117 -10.37 -1.57 -0.74
CA ALA A 117 -10.34 -0.42 0.14
C ALA A 117 -9.65 -0.76 1.47
N ALA A 118 -8.72 0.09 1.89
CA ALA A 118 -8.00 -0.08 3.14
C ALA A 118 -7.80 1.26 3.85
N THR A 119 -7.66 1.21 5.17
CA THR A 119 -7.22 2.31 6.01
C THR A 119 -5.87 1.94 6.62
N ILE A 120 -4.88 2.82 6.46
CA ILE A 120 -3.57 2.69 7.10
C ILE A 120 -3.58 3.45 8.42
N ALA A 121 -2.99 2.85 9.45
CA ALA A 121 -2.63 3.54 10.68
C ALA A 121 -1.11 3.47 10.86
N LEU A 122 -0.51 4.61 11.21
CA LEU A 122 0.87 4.72 11.60
C LEU A 122 0.94 5.09 13.08
N SER A 123 1.72 4.34 13.88
CA SER A 123 2.09 4.69 15.25
C SER A 123 3.58 5.03 15.33
N ALA A 124 3.93 6.01 16.14
CA ALA A 124 5.33 6.40 16.32
C ALA A 124 6.12 5.29 17.02
N LYS A 125 7.37 5.07 16.62
CA LYS A 125 8.36 4.32 17.38
C LYS A 125 9.01 5.21 18.44
N ASP A 126 9.82 4.62 19.29
CA ASP A 126 10.59 5.36 20.27
C ASP A 126 11.59 6.28 19.57
N ASP A 127 11.64 7.55 19.96
CA ASP A 127 12.50 8.60 19.38
C ASP A 127 12.47 8.65 17.84
N PRO A 128 11.31 8.92 17.22
CA PRO A 128 11.14 8.86 15.78
C PRO A 128 11.86 10.01 15.07
N PRO A 129 12.78 9.76 14.12
CA PRO A 129 13.42 10.82 13.34
C PRO A 129 12.45 11.71 12.57
N ILE A 130 11.28 11.19 12.23
CA ILE A 130 10.21 11.90 11.50
C ILE A 130 8.93 11.76 12.32
N SER A 131 8.29 12.89 12.64
CA SER A 131 7.05 12.89 13.41
C SER A 131 5.84 12.50 12.56
N LEU A 132 4.77 11.98 13.21
CA LEU A 132 3.50 11.68 12.54
C LEU A 132 2.87 12.94 11.93
N GLN A 133 3.06 14.13 12.55
CA GLN A 133 2.58 15.39 12.00
C GLN A 133 3.26 15.73 10.66
N GLN A 134 4.59 15.57 10.57
CA GLN A 134 5.32 15.80 9.30
C GLN A 134 4.85 14.85 8.19
N ILE A 135 4.53 13.61 8.55
CA ILE A 135 3.96 12.65 7.60
C ILE A 135 2.55 13.08 7.18
N ALA A 136 1.68 13.48 8.11
CA ALA A 136 0.33 13.95 7.84
C ALA A 136 0.32 15.16 6.88
N ASP A 137 1.18 16.15 7.14
CA ASP A 137 1.33 17.34 6.29
C ASP A 137 1.77 16.94 4.87
N SER A 138 2.69 15.99 4.76
CA SER A 138 3.16 15.48 3.46
C SER A 138 2.08 14.70 2.71
N LEU A 139 1.25 13.93 3.40
CA LEU A 139 0.11 13.22 2.80
C LEU A 139 -1.00 14.16 2.34
N THR A 140 -1.15 15.31 2.99
CA THR A 140 -2.11 16.36 2.59
C THR A 140 -1.66 17.07 1.31
N ARG A 141 -0.34 17.27 1.14
CA ARG A 141 0.28 17.93 -0.03
C ARG A 141 1.46 17.12 -0.56
N PRO A 142 1.19 16.01 -1.26
CA PRO A 142 2.24 15.11 -1.75
C PRO A 142 3.20 15.80 -2.72
N ARG A 143 4.52 15.59 -2.53
CA ARG A 143 5.56 16.13 -3.42
C ARG A 143 5.75 15.34 -4.70
N LEU A 144 5.48 14.02 -4.67
CA LEU A 144 5.52 13.15 -5.85
C LEU A 144 4.15 12.52 -6.07
N PRO A 145 3.82 12.13 -7.32
CA PRO A 145 2.59 11.41 -7.61
C PRO A 145 2.47 10.13 -6.78
N ILE A 146 1.31 9.95 -6.16
CA ILE A 146 0.98 8.79 -5.34
C ILE A 146 0.15 7.81 -6.16
N TYR A 147 0.43 6.51 -5.98
CA TYR A 147 -0.30 5.42 -6.61
C TYR A 147 -0.33 4.17 -5.71
N LEU A 148 -1.31 3.31 -5.93
CA LEU A 148 -1.59 2.13 -5.11
C LEU A 148 -0.78 0.91 -5.60
N GLY A 149 0.54 0.95 -5.39
CA GLY A 149 1.49 -0.08 -5.74
C GLY A 149 2.07 0.02 -7.14
N ARG A 150 1.26 0.11 -8.19
CA ARG A 150 1.70 0.35 -9.58
C ARG A 150 1.24 1.71 -10.08
N LYS A 151 2.00 2.33 -11.00
CA LYS A 151 1.67 3.63 -11.58
C LYS A 151 0.30 3.66 -12.30
N SER A 152 -0.17 2.51 -12.77
CA SER A 152 -1.49 2.34 -13.39
C SER A 152 -2.65 2.29 -12.38
N CYS A 153 -2.37 2.36 -11.09
CA CYS A 153 -3.37 2.28 -10.01
C CYS A 153 -3.44 3.62 -9.26
N PRO A 154 -4.11 4.65 -9.82
CA PRO A 154 -4.26 5.94 -9.14
C PRO A 154 -5.22 5.84 -7.97
N LEU A 155 -5.11 6.79 -7.04
CA LEU A 155 -6.11 7.00 -6.00
C LEU A 155 -7.41 7.56 -6.60
N ALA A 156 -8.55 7.09 -6.09
CA ALA A 156 -9.88 7.62 -6.40
C ALA A 156 -10.49 8.40 -5.23
N LEU A 157 -9.97 8.23 -4.02
CA LEU A 157 -10.32 9.04 -2.85
C LEU A 157 -9.13 9.86 -2.36
N PRO A 158 -9.36 11.05 -1.78
CA PRO A 158 -8.35 11.75 -1.01
C PRO A 158 -7.83 10.88 0.12
N LEU A 159 -6.54 10.95 0.42
CA LEU A 159 -5.93 10.22 1.54
C LEU A 159 -6.55 10.58 2.89
N ASN A 160 -6.99 11.83 3.07
CA ASN A 160 -7.64 12.36 4.27
C ASN A 160 -6.86 12.04 5.58
N PRO A 161 -5.58 12.40 5.69
CA PRO A 161 -4.77 12.08 6.85
C PRO A 161 -5.30 12.77 8.10
N ARG A 162 -5.46 12.01 9.21
CA ARG A 162 -5.90 12.53 10.52
C ARG A 162 -5.05 11.96 11.63
N LEU A 163 -4.65 12.81 12.55
CA LEU A 163 -4.09 12.39 13.84
C LEU A 163 -5.23 12.13 14.81
N ILE A 164 -5.23 10.96 15.41
CA ILE A 164 -6.27 10.50 16.34
C ILE A 164 -5.60 10.01 17.62
N ASP A 165 -6.01 10.56 18.74
CA ASP A 165 -5.59 10.12 20.06
C ASP A 165 -6.54 9.03 20.56
N ALA A 166 -6.00 7.85 20.85
CA ALA A 166 -6.77 6.70 21.31
C ALA A 166 -5.98 5.89 22.35
N ASN A 167 -6.68 5.10 23.16
CA ASN A 167 -6.03 4.22 24.12
C ASN A 167 -5.31 3.04 23.45
N ASP A 168 -5.84 2.61 22.30
CA ASP A 168 -5.31 1.50 21.52
C ASP A 168 -5.58 1.69 20.02
N LEU A 169 -4.90 0.88 19.20
CA LEU A 169 -4.99 0.90 17.74
C LEU A 169 -6.41 0.59 17.23
N LYS A 170 -7.11 -0.38 17.87
CA LYS A 170 -8.49 -0.73 17.46
C LYS A 170 -9.41 0.49 17.59
N LYS A 171 -9.35 1.19 18.74
CA LYS A 171 -10.15 2.41 18.96
C LYS A 171 -9.79 3.54 18.04
N ALA A 172 -8.51 3.67 17.64
CA ALA A 172 -8.11 4.63 16.63
C ALA A 172 -8.78 4.34 15.27
N PHE A 173 -8.80 3.07 14.86
CA PHE A 173 -9.51 2.66 13.64
C PHE A 173 -11.03 2.89 13.73
N ASP A 174 -11.65 2.66 14.90
CA ASP A 174 -13.10 2.84 15.10
C ASP A 174 -13.51 4.32 15.04
N GLN A 175 -12.63 5.24 15.42
CA GLN A 175 -12.87 6.69 15.33
C GLN A 175 -12.63 7.25 13.91
N TYR A 176 -12.05 6.47 13.02
CA TYR A 176 -11.76 6.90 11.65
C TYR A 176 -12.73 6.26 10.66
N PRO A 177 -13.43 7.05 9.81
CA PRO A 177 -14.42 6.51 8.87
C PRO A 177 -13.76 5.48 7.95
N THR A 178 -14.51 4.48 7.51
CA THR A 178 -14.02 3.54 6.49
C THR A 178 -13.91 4.25 5.14
N SER A 179 -13.05 3.72 4.25
CA SER A 179 -12.98 4.20 2.87
C SER A 179 -14.34 4.08 2.17
N MET A 180 -15.12 3.06 2.52
CA MET A 180 -16.45 2.80 1.97
C MET A 180 -17.49 3.84 2.42
N GLU A 181 -17.50 4.21 3.72
CA GLU A 181 -18.37 5.29 4.21
C GLU A 181 -18.04 6.62 3.55
N THR A 182 -16.74 6.89 3.35
CA THR A 182 -16.28 8.11 2.66
C THR A 182 -16.72 8.10 1.20
N LEU A 183 -16.56 6.96 0.50
CA LEU A 183 -17.00 6.80 -0.89
C LEU A 183 -18.52 7.01 -0.99
N ARG A 184 -19.32 6.35 -0.14
CA ARG A 184 -20.77 6.51 -0.12
C ARG A 184 -21.20 7.97 0.03
N LYS A 185 -20.64 8.69 1.02
CA LYS A 185 -20.94 10.11 1.22
C LYS A 185 -20.60 10.97 -0.01
N LEU A 186 -19.51 10.69 -0.70
CA LEU A 186 -19.13 11.42 -1.90
C LEU A 186 -20.02 11.08 -3.12
N THR A 187 -20.57 9.87 -3.18
CA THR A 187 -21.41 9.41 -4.29
C THR A 187 -22.91 9.63 -4.08
N GLU A 188 -23.36 9.92 -2.86
CA GLU A 188 -24.76 10.24 -2.56
C GLU A 188 -25.33 11.38 -3.43
N SER A 189 -24.49 12.32 -3.85
CA SER A 189 -24.85 13.42 -4.76
C SER A 189 -24.82 13.05 -6.24
N LEU A 190 -24.39 11.83 -6.60
CA LEU A 190 -24.20 11.37 -7.97
C LEU A 190 -25.17 10.22 -8.31
N PRO A 191 -26.37 10.51 -8.87
CA PRO A 191 -27.46 9.52 -9.01
C PRO A 191 -27.15 8.29 -9.88
N ARG A 192 -25.98 8.23 -10.55
CA ARG A 192 -25.60 7.15 -11.47
C ARG A 192 -24.54 6.18 -10.94
N TYR A 193 -23.94 6.46 -9.81
CA TYR A 193 -22.98 5.57 -9.18
C TYR A 193 -23.64 4.90 -7.97
N GLY A 194 -24.41 3.86 -8.24
CA GLY A 194 -24.80 2.96 -7.18
C GLY A 194 -23.54 2.48 -6.44
N SER A 195 -23.61 2.39 -5.13
CA SER A 195 -22.55 1.87 -4.27
C SER A 195 -22.30 0.38 -4.56
N GLY A 196 -21.76 0.09 -5.75
CA GLY A 196 -21.50 -1.28 -6.21
C GLY A 196 -20.26 -1.92 -5.65
N VAL A 197 -19.57 -1.29 -4.68
CA VAL A 197 -18.44 -1.96 -4.01
C VAL A 197 -19.01 -2.85 -2.92
N PRO A 198 -18.87 -4.19 -3.04
CA PRO A 198 -19.38 -5.11 -2.03
C PRO A 198 -18.75 -4.78 -0.67
N ALA A 199 -19.57 -4.42 0.31
CA ALA A 199 -19.11 -4.37 1.67
C ALA A 199 -18.69 -5.81 2.06
N SER A 200 -17.47 -5.97 2.54
CA SER A 200 -17.08 -7.26 3.11
C SER A 200 -17.85 -7.45 4.43
N ASP A 201 -18.41 -8.63 4.65
CA ASP A 201 -19.05 -9.00 5.92
C ASP A 201 -18.04 -9.03 7.08
N HIS A 202 -16.76 -9.01 6.76
CA HIS A 202 -15.67 -9.03 7.72
C HIS A 202 -14.75 -7.83 7.54
N ILE A 203 -14.48 -7.13 8.64
CA ILE A 203 -13.38 -6.18 8.74
C ILE A 203 -12.14 -6.93 9.22
N ARG A 204 -11.02 -6.75 8.52
CA ARG A 204 -9.75 -7.43 8.82
C ARG A 204 -8.70 -6.42 9.23
N TYR A 205 -7.92 -6.78 10.25
CA TYR A 205 -6.87 -5.94 10.80
C TYR A 205 -5.54 -6.67 10.73
N TYR A 206 -4.49 -5.93 10.36
CA TYR A 206 -3.12 -6.42 10.26
C TYR A 206 -2.19 -5.43 10.95
N TRP A 207 -1.26 -5.90 11.78
CA TRP A 207 -0.32 -5.02 12.50
C TRP A 207 1.00 -5.73 12.78
N GLU A 208 2.04 -4.96 13.17
CA GLU A 208 3.39 -5.44 13.48
C GLU A 208 3.51 -5.94 14.93
N ASP A 209 4.39 -6.92 15.20
CA ASP A 209 4.68 -7.49 16.54
C ASP A 209 4.92 -6.44 17.63
N ARG A 210 5.49 -5.31 17.26
CA ARG A 210 5.93 -4.28 18.20
C ARG A 210 4.90 -3.18 18.44
N GLU A 211 3.68 -3.37 18.02
CA GLU A 211 2.58 -2.47 18.40
C GLU A 211 2.26 -2.68 19.87
N SER A 212 2.50 -1.64 20.68
CA SER A 212 2.43 -1.73 22.15
C SER A 212 1.00 -1.85 22.68
N SER A 213 0.03 -1.36 21.93
CA SER A 213 -1.38 -1.32 22.34
C SER A 213 -2.31 -1.62 21.16
N PRO A 214 -2.35 -2.87 20.67
CA PRO A 214 -3.20 -3.18 19.50
C PRO A 214 -4.70 -3.10 19.81
N GLY A 215 -5.13 -3.33 21.06
CA GLY A 215 -6.55 -3.41 21.43
C GLY A 215 -7.28 -4.64 20.86
N MET A 216 -6.53 -5.56 20.23
CA MET A 216 -7.02 -6.79 19.60
C MET A 216 -6.09 -7.95 19.96
N LYS A 217 -6.68 -9.14 20.14
CA LYS A 217 -5.90 -10.38 20.32
C LYS A 217 -5.65 -11.01 18.96
N PRO A 218 -4.41 -11.33 18.57
CA PRO A 218 -4.15 -11.97 17.28
C PRO A 218 -4.86 -13.32 17.18
N GLN A 219 -5.56 -13.55 16.08
CA GLN A 219 -6.11 -14.86 15.71
C GLN A 219 -5.05 -15.68 14.98
N MET A 220 -4.20 -15.03 14.21
CA MET A 220 -3.11 -15.63 13.45
C MET A 220 -1.91 -14.69 13.40
N THR A 221 -0.72 -15.28 13.14
CA THR A 221 0.53 -14.54 12.92
C THR A 221 1.24 -15.14 11.72
N TYR A 222 1.64 -14.28 10.78
CA TYR A 222 2.31 -14.66 9.54
C TYR A 222 3.69 -14.05 9.42
N PRO A 223 4.70 -14.78 8.90
CA PRO A 223 5.94 -14.18 8.49
C PRO A 223 5.72 -13.37 7.18
N ARG A 224 6.11 -12.10 7.18
CA ARG A 224 6.04 -11.21 6.01
C ARG A 224 7.41 -10.67 5.65
N ARG A 225 7.80 -10.78 4.39
CA ARG A 225 9.08 -10.27 3.88
C ARG A 225 8.90 -8.91 3.22
N ASP A 226 8.55 -7.91 4.00
CA ASP A 226 8.25 -6.56 3.53
C ASP A 226 8.88 -5.44 4.37
N GLN A 227 9.75 -5.77 5.33
CA GLN A 227 10.53 -4.80 6.08
C GLN A 227 11.75 -4.38 5.27
N LEU A 228 11.83 -3.09 4.92
CA LEU A 228 12.93 -2.58 4.10
C LEU A 228 14.27 -2.66 4.85
N ARG A 229 15.23 -3.40 4.26
CA ARG A 229 16.61 -3.46 4.72
C ARG A 229 17.53 -2.57 3.88
N ASN A 230 17.46 -2.70 2.55
CA ASN A 230 18.25 -1.89 1.63
C ASN A 230 17.49 -1.72 0.30
N ARG A 231 17.08 -0.49 0.00
CA ARG A 231 16.28 -0.19 -1.20
C ARG A 231 17.10 -0.28 -2.48
N LYS A 232 18.36 0.13 -2.44
CA LYS A 232 19.25 0.09 -3.60
C LYS A 232 19.49 -1.35 -4.08
N ARG A 233 19.62 -2.30 -3.14
CA ARG A 233 19.81 -3.72 -3.40
C ARG A 233 18.51 -4.51 -3.46
N TRP A 234 17.36 -3.88 -3.27
CA TRP A 234 16.04 -4.51 -3.22
C TRP A 234 15.94 -5.61 -2.16
N GLN A 235 16.53 -5.37 -0.98
CA GLN A 235 16.58 -6.34 0.11
C GLN A 235 15.53 -6.00 1.17
N PHE A 236 14.80 -7.02 1.60
CA PHE A 236 13.78 -6.96 2.62
C PHE A 236 14.02 -8.05 3.67
N ASP A 237 13.82 -7.71 4.93
CA ASP A 237 13.84 -8.63 6.05
C ASP A 237 12.41 -9.16 6.32
N THR A 238 12.38 -10.30 7.03
CA THR A 238 11.12 -10.89 7.47
C THR A 238 10.73 -10.29 8.83
N ARG A 239 9.46 -9.94 8.96
CA ARG A 239 8.81 -9.55 10.22
C ARG A 239 7.58 -10.43 10.45
N ASN A 240 7.06 -10.45 11.66
CA ASN A 240 5.75 -11.01 11.92
C ASN A 240 4.65 -9.98 11.67
N GLU A 241 3.54 -10.45 11.14
CA GLU A 241 2.31 -9.69 10.95
C GLU A 241 1.19 -10.43 11.66
N HIS A 242 0.56 -9.74 12.61
CA HIS A 242 -0.61 -10.23 13.32
C HIS A 242 -1.87 -9.96 12.52
N TYR A 243 -2.83 -10.86 12.65
CA TYR A 243 -4.12 -10.80 11.98
C TYR A 243 -5.26 -10.95 12.98
N PHE A 244 -6.32 -10.16 12.78
CA PHE A 244 -7.59 -10.27 13.46
C PHE A 244 -8.73 -9.94 12.50
N ALA A 245 -9.82 -10.69 12.54
CA ALA A 245 -11.04 -10.42 11.81
C ALA A 245 -12.24 -10.38 12.74
N GLN A 246 -13.14 -9.45 12.46
CA GLN A 246 -14.45 -9.38 13.13
C GLN A 246 -15.55 -9.24 12.08
N ILE A 247 -16.74 -9.76 12.40
CA ILE A 247 -17.94 -9.53 11.59
C ILE A 247 -18.30 -8.05 11.71
N ARG A 248 -18.71 -7.43 10.61
CA ARG A 248 -19.23 -6.07 10.60
C ARG A 248 -20.59 -6.11 11.32
N GLU A 249 -20.72 -5.35 12.38
CA GLU A 249 -22.03 -5.06 12.97
C GLU A 249 -22.70 -3.99 12.10
N ASP A 250 -23.93 -4.26 11.62
CA ASP A 250 -24.76 -3.37 10.79
C ASP A 250 -25.18 -2.10 11.54
#